data_5781664df66577b4db516d9cd9b6144a
#
_entry.id   5781664df66577b4db516d9cd9b6144a
#
_cell.length_a   1.000
_cell.length_b   1.000
_cell.length_c   1.000
_cell.angle_alpha   90.00
_cell.angle_beta   90.00
_cell.angle_gamma   90.00
#
_symmetry.space_group_name_H-M   'P 1'
#
loop_
_entity.id
_entity.type
_entity.pdbx_description
1 polymer ?
#
loop_
_entity_poly.entity_id
_entity_poly.type
_entity_poly.pdbx_seq_one_letter_code
_entity_poly.pdbx_strand_id
1 'polypeptide(L)'
;MEITQTEHGLRMSQHGVVISELRTTPGPTHSIADILAALIRVLKPPGRIGVLGFAGGGMQAPLCALGIETRVDAVDLDRMGWDLFRWHCPEWVRRVRWKKADAVTWLRAQPADFDLLIEDLSVPDGGDVFKPSITWDVLPPLIRDRLAPGGIAVFNLLPPPGGVWLRDVERIARTFGGARSVSFDDFTNRVLIAGKSIPPVRELGAMLRAALRRLRSRQAGRIHLRTA
;
A
#
# COMPACT_ATOMS: atom_id res chain seq x y z
N MET A 1 19.02 8.28 3.09
CA MET A 1 18.18 7.31 3.83
C MET A 1 18.86 6.95 5.12
N GLU A 2 18.13 7.00 6.23
CA GLU A 2 18.60 6.63 7.57
C GLU A 2 17.99 5.27 7.93
N ILE A 3 18.79 4.41 8.57
CA ILE A 3 18.35 3.10 9.03
C ILE A 3 18.61 3.03 10.54
N THR A 4 17.54 2.82 11.29
CA THR A 4 17.61 2.73 12.75
C THR A 4 17.12 1.38 13.20
N GLN A 5 17.89 0.74 14.12
CA GLN A 5 17.46 -0.48 14.79
C GLN A 5 16.27 -0.19 15.71
N THR A 6 15.26 -1.07 15.69
CA THR A 6 14.12 -1.02 16.60
C THR A 6 14.03 -2.32 17.38
N GLU A 7 13.18 -2.37 18.39
CA GLU A 7 12.92 -3.59 19.16
C GLU A 7 12.51 -4.79 18.28
N HIS A 8 11.86 -4.51 17.15
CA HIS A 8 11.26 -5.55 16.31
C HIS A 8 11.88 -5.69 14.92
N GLY A 9 12.96 -4.95 14.62
CA GLY A 9 13.57 -4.95 13.30
C GLY A 9 14.24 -3.64 12.96
N LEU A 10 13.94 -3.07 11.80
CA LEU A 10 14.54 -1.85 11.29
C LEU A 10 13.48 -0.80 10.95
N ARG A 11 13.80 0.46 11.16
CA ARG A 11 13.07 1.61 10.63
C ARG A 11 13.91 2.28 9.57
N MET A 12 13.31 2.48 8.41
CA MET A 12 13.87 3.22 7.29
C MET A 12 13.22 4.58 7.24
N SER A 13 14.03 5.64 7.35
CA SER A 13 13.55 7.03 7.31
C SER A 13 14.29 7.82 6.24
N GLN A 14 13.62 8.83 5.68
CA GLN A 14 14.20 9.78 4.76
C GLN A 14 13.65 11.17 5.09
N HIS A 15 14.55 12.15 5.26
CA HIS A 15 14.18 13.50 5.71
C HIS A 15 13.32 13.53 6.98
N GLY A 16 13.60 12.61 7.94
CA GLY A 16 12.82 12.50 9.17
C GLY A 16 11.46 11.80 9.02
N VAL A 17 11.04 11.49 7.80
CA VAL A 17 9.79 10.75 7.53
C VAL A 17 10.07 9.24 7.49
N VAL A 18 9.27 8.45 8.21
CA VAL A 18 9.36 6.98 8.17
C VAL A 18 8.79 6.48 6.85
N ILE A 19 9.63 5.86 6.03
CA ILE A 19 9.24 5.27 4.75
C ILE A 19 8.78 3.83 4.93
N SER A 20 9.44 3.08 5.81
CA SER A 20 9.11 1.67 6.05
C SER A 20 9.58 1.23 7.44
N GLU A 21 8.79 0.35 8.06
CA GLU A 21 9.21 -0.42 9.23
C GLU A 21 9.28 -1.90 8.83
N LEU A 22 10.50 -2.40 8.74
CA LEU A 22 10.77 -3.80 8.48
C LEU A 22 10.81 -4.53 9.82
N ARG A 23 9.84 -5.40 10.06
CA ARG A 23 9.82 -6.28 11.24
C ARG A 23 10.33 -7.66 10.85
N THR A 24 11.06 -8.30 11.77
CA THR A 24 11.57 -9.65 11.58
C THR A 24 10.63 -10.74 12.11
N THR A 25 9.57 -10.34 12.81
CA THR A 25 8.54 -11.24 13.35
C THR A 25 7.14 -10.80 12.92
N PRO A 26 6.19 -11.73 12.74
CA PRO A 26 4.80 -11.38 12.45
C PRO A 26 4.21 -10.44 13.50
N GLY A 27 3.58 -9.37 13.06
CA GLY A 27 2.96 -8.38 13.97
C GLY A 27 2.62 -7.07 13.29
N PRO A 28 1.97 -6.15 14.04
CA PRO A 28 1.62 -4.82 13.53
C PRO A 28 2.85 -3.93 13.45
N THR A 29 2.88 -3.04 12.47
CA THR A 29 3.80 -1.90 12.38
C THR A 29 3.20 -0.63 12.97
N HIS A 30 1.88 -0.63 13.20
CA HIS A 30 1.09 0.53 13.60
C HIS A 30 1.11 1.69 12.59
N SER A 31 1.50 1.41 11.35
CA SER A 31 1.62 2.34 10.23
C SER A 31 0.58 2.04 9.13
N ILE A 32 0.70 2.74 8.00
CA ILE A 32 -0.13 2.49 6.80
C ILE A 32 0.02 1.05 6.29
N ALA A 33 1.16 0.40 6.50
CA ALA A 33 1.37 -0.99 6.11
C ALA A 33 0.36 -1.96 6.74
N ASP A 34 -0.10 -1.69 7.97
CA ASP A 34 -1.17 -2.47 8.62
C ASP A 34 -2.49 -2.35 7.87
N ILE A 35 -2.79 -1.15 7.36
CA ILE A 35 -4.02 -0.89 6.60
C ILE A 35 -3.99 -1.63 5.26
N LEU A 36 -2.85 -1.56 4.55
CA LEU A 36 -2.68 -2.25 3.26
C LEU A 36 -2.80 -3.76 3.44
N ALA A 37 -2.16 -4.33 4.45
CA ALA A 37 -2.28 -5.75 4.78
C ALA A 37 -3.71 -6.14 5.19
N ALA A 38 -4.38 -5.32 6.02
CA ALA A 38 -5.75 -5.55 6.41
C ALA A 38 -6.72 -5.47 5.22
N LEU A 39 -6.47 -4.58 4.24
CA LEU A 39 -7.24 -4.52 2.99
C LEU A 39 -7.10 -5.81 2.18
N ILE A 40 -5.90 -6.36 2.03
CA ILE A 40 -5.71 -7.67 1.37
C ILE A 40 -6.53 -8.74 2.08
N ARG A 41 -6.52 -8.77 3.43
CA ARG A 41 -7.31 -9.73 4.23
C ARG A 41 -8.81 -9.59 4.02
N VAL A 42 -9.29 -8.35 3.90
CA VAL A 42 -10.73 -8.02 3.78
C VAL A 42 -11.24 -8.25 2.36
N LEU A 43 -10.49 -7.78 1.36
CA LEU A 43 -10.88 -7.88 -0.04
C LEU A 43 -10.68 -9.28 -0.63
N LYS A 44 -9.81 -10.09 -0.02
CA LYS A 44 -9.55 -11.50 -0.39
C LYS A 44 -9.34 -11.69 -1.89
N PRO A 45 -8.39 -10.98 -2.52
CA PRO A 45 -8.15 -11.16 -3.95
C PRO A 45 -7.85 -12.63 -4.25
N PRO A 46 -8.53 -13.25 -5.24
CA PRO A 46 -8.40 -14.69 -5.49
C PRO A 46 -7.08 -15.09 -6.15
N GLY A 47 -6.37 -14.15 -6.78
CA GLY A 47 -5.17 -14.42 -7.56
C GLY A 47 -4.05 -13.39 -7.32
N ARG A 48 -3.65 -12.68 -8.37
CA ARG A 48 -2.45 -11.84 -8.36
C ARG A 48 -2.61 -10.53 -7.58
N ILE A 49 -1.60 -10.25 -6.77
CA ILE A 49 -1.46 -8.98 -6.05
C ILE A 49 -0.19 -8.29 -6.52
N GLY A 50 -0.30 -7.06 -7.00
CA GLY A 50 0.84 -6.22 -7.37
C GLY A 50 1.02 -5.07 -6.38
N VAL A 51 2.28 -4.69 -6.13
CA VAL A 51 2.66 -3.59 -5.25
C VAL A 51 3.68 -2.71 -5.97
N LEU A 52 3.32 -1.45 -6.17
CA LEU A 52 4.19 -0.41 -6.71
C LEU A 52 4.76 0.39 -5.54
N GLY A 53 6.07 0.29 -5.34
CA GLY A 53 6.75 0.79 -4.15
C GLY A 53 6.81 -0.28 -3.06
N PHE A 54 7.97 -0.94 -2.95
CA PHE A 54 8.18 -2.00 -1.95
C PHE A 54 8.85 -1.46 -0.68
N ALA A 55 9.70 -0.48 -0.85
CA ALA A 55 10.59 0.06 0.18
C ALA A 55 11.30 -1.10 0.95
N GLY A 56 11.11 -1.20 2.24
CA GLY A 56 11.66 -2.28 3.08
C GLY A 56 10.71 -3.46 3.32
N GLY A 57 9.59 -3.57 2.59
CA GLY A 57 8.64 -4.67 2.76
C GLY A 57 7.83 -4.61 4.05
N GLY A 58 7.56 -3.42 4.58
CA GLY A 58 6.87 -3.21 5.85
C GLY A 58 5.51 -3.89 5.98
N MET A 59 4.87 -4.20 4.85
CA MET A 59 3.59 -4.91 4.82
C MET A 59 3.73 -6.42 5.12
N GLN A 60 4.92 -7.01 5.01
CA GLN A 60 5.06 -8.47 5.10
C GLN A 60 4.78 -9.01 6.52
N ALA A 61 5.24 -8.33 7.56
CA ALA A 61 4.98 -8.74 8.94
C ALA A 61 3.48 -8.70 9.31
N PRO A 62 2.72 -7.63 8.99
CA PRO A 62 1.27 -7.61 9.11
C PRO A 62 0.56 -8.71 8.30
N LEU A 63 0.96 -8.98 7.06
CA LEU A 63 0.41 -10.06 6.24
C LEU A 63 0.58 -11.43 6.92
N CYS A 64 1.79 -11.72 7.41
CA CYS A 64 2.06 -12.95 8.15
C CYS A 64 1.21 -13.07 9.41
N ALA A 65 1.09 -12.00 10.20
CA ALA A 65 0.28 -11.99 11.42
C ALA A 65 -1.23 -12.19 11.15
N LEU A 66 -1.70 -11.75 9.98
CA LEU A 66 -3.08 -11.99 9.53
C LEU A 66 -3.30 -13.37 8.91
N GLY A 67 -2.25 -14.19 8.79
CA GLY A 67 -2.32 -15.51 8.17
C GLY A 67 -2.49 -15.46 6.65
N ILE A 68 -1.95 -14.43 6.00
CA ILE A 68 -2.00 -14.26 4.55
C ILE A 68 -0.71 -14.81 3.97
N GLU A 69 -0.83 -15.84 3.13
CA GLU A 69 0.31 -16.51 2.49
C GLU A 69 0.47 -16.14 1.02
N THR A 70 -0.46 -15.36 0.47
CA THR A 70 -0.46 -14.96 -0.93
C THR A 70 0.84 -14.23 -1.29
N ARG A 71 1.44 -14.69 -2.38
CA ARG A 71 2.65 -14.08 -2.94
C ARG A 71 2.29 -12.73 -3.57
N VAL A 72 3.13 -11.72 -3.33
CA VAL A 72 2.97 -10.41 -3.96
C VAL A 72 4.04 -10.20 -5.04
N ASP A 73 3.65 -9.59 -6.16
CA ASP A 73 4.54 -9.11 -7.19
C ASP A 73 4.87 -7.65 -6.89
N ALA A 74 6.12 -7.36 -6.55
CA ALA A 74 6.53 -6.03 -6.09
C ALA A 74 7.58 -5.41 -7.02
N VAL A 75 7.48 -4.10 -7.22
CA VAL A 75 8.44 -3.32 -8.00
C VAL A 75 8.89 -2.10 -7.21
N ASP A 76 10.17 -1.78 -7.33
CA ASP A 76 10.75 -0.56 -6.76
C ASP A 76 11.92 -0.06 -7.64
N LEU A 77 12.18 1.24 -7.60
CA LEU A 77 13.34 1.85 -8.25
C LEU A 77 14.63 1.59 -7.47
N ASP A 78 14.54 1.56 -6.14
CA ASP A 78 15.69 1.36 -5.27
C ASP A 78 15.75 -0.09 -4.77
N ARG A 79 16.95 -0.65 -4.82
CA ARG A 79 17.22 -2.00 -4.37
C ARG A 79 17.51 -2.09 -2.87
N MET A 80 17.87 -0.99 -2.22
CA MET A 80 18.34 -1.00 -0.83
C MET A 80 17.32 -1.64 0.11
N GLY A 81 16.05 -1.24 0.02
CA GLY A 81 14.99 -1.81 0.85
C GLY A 81 14.80 -3.33 0.65
N TRP A 82 14.90 -3.79 -0.61
CA TRP A 82 14.85 -5.22 -0.92
C TRP A 82 16.04 -5.99 -0.34
N ASP A 83 17.26 -5.45 -0.42
CA ASP A 83 18.45 -6.12 0.11
C ASP A 83 18.38 -6.20 1.64
N LEU A 84 17.92 -5.15 2.33
CA LEU A 84 17.64 -5.18 3.77
C LEU A 84 16.56 -6.22 4.13
N PHE A 85 15.46 -6.25 3.38
CA PHE A 85 14.40 -7.23 3.58
C PHE A 85 14.91 -8.67 3.44
N ARG A 86 15.69 -8.95 2.39
CA ARG A 86 16.28 -10.29 2.20
C ARG A 86 17.20 -10.72 3.32
N TRP A 87 17.96 -9.78 3.84
CA TRP A 87 18.93 -10.06 4.92
C TRP A 87 18.21 -10.31 6.25
N HIS A 88 17.24 -9.48 6.59
CA HIS A 88 16.60 -9.52 7.90
C HIS A 88 15.36 -10.42 7.96
N CYS A 89 14.74 -10.73 6.82
CA CYS A 89 13.52 -11.53 6.72
C CYS A 89 13.64 -12.66 5.69
N PRO A 90 14.69 -13.51 5.75
CA PRO A 90 14.95 -14.53 4.72
C PRO A 90 13.77 -15.51 4.55
N GLU A 91 13.02 -15.78 5.60
CA GLU A 91 11.87 -16.69 5.60
C GLU A 91 10.72 -16.20 4.71
N TRP A 92 10.61 -14.88 4.52
CA TRP A 92 9.52 -14.27 3.76
C TRP A 92 9.89 -13.90 2.33
N VAL A 93 11.16 -14.04 1.95
CA VAL A 93 11.65 -13.71 0.58
C VAL A 93 10.83 -14.43 -0.49
N ARG A 94 10.49 -15.71 -0.28
CA ARG A 94 9.68 -16.50 -1.22
C ARG A 94 8.24 -15.98 -1.41
N ARG A 95 7.75 -15.14 -0.48
CA ARG A 95 6.42 -14.52 -0.54
C ARG A 95 6.39 -13.27 -1.42
N VAL A 96 7.55 -12.85 -1.92
CA VAL A 96 7.66 -11.64 -2.74
C VAL A 96 8.39 -11.97 -4.05
N ARG A 97 7.78 -11.67 -5.18
CA ARG A 97 8.44 -11.61 -6.47
C ARG A 97 8.83 -10.17 -6.74
N TRP A 98 10.03 -9.82 -6.34
CA TRP A 98 10.52 -8.46 -6.43
C TRP A 98 11.27 -8.20 -7.73
N LYS A 99 11.11 -6.98 -8.29
CA LYS A 99 11.86 -6.52 -9.46
C LYS A 99 12.30 -5.06 -9.28
N LYS A 100 13.57 -4.78 -9.59
CA LYS A 100 14.04 -3.41 -9.75
C LYS A 100 13.59 -2.90 -11.10
N ALA A 101 12.68 -1.92 -11.12
CA ALA A 101 12.21 -1.26 -12.33
C ALA A 101 11.43 0.02 -11.99
N ASP A 102 11.24 0.87 -12.98
CA ASP A 102 10.25 1.92 -12.96
C ASP A 102 8.82 1.32 -12.98
N ALA A 103 7.92 1.84 -12.14
CA ALA A 103 6.58 1.29 -11.97
C ALA A 103 5.73 1.34 -13.25
N VAL A 104 5.83 2.42 -14.03
CA VAL A 104 5.09 2.57 -15.29
C VAL A 104 5.58 1.57 -16.32
N THR A 105 6.90 1.46 -16.47
CA THR A 105 7.54 0.50 -17.37
C THR A 105 7.20 -0.94 -16.98
N TRP A 106 7.24 -1.23 -15.69
CA TRP A 106 6.89 -2.55 -15.18
C TRP A 106 5.44 -2.91 -15.44
N LEU A 107 4.49 -2.01 -15.12
CA LEU A 107 3.06 -2.23 -15.36
C LEU A 107 2.75 -2.44 -16.85
N ARG A 108 3.35 -1.66 -17.75
CA ARG A 108 3.15 -1.81 -19.20
C ARG A 108 3.52 -3.20 -19.71
N ALA A 109 4.50 -3.83 -19.08
CA ALA A 109 4.96 -5.17 -19.42
C ALA A 109 4.13 -6.29 -18.77
N GLN A 110 3.14 -5.98 -17.90
CA GLN A 110 2.31 -7.00 -17.24
C GLN A 110 1.06 -7.33 -18.07
N PRO A 111 0.53 -8.57 -17.97
CA PRO A 111 -0.82 -8.87 -18.45
C PRO A 111 -1.89 -8.17 -17.59
N ALA A 112 -3.11 -8.09 -18.10
CA ALA A 112 -4.26 -7.52 -17.40
C ALA A 112 -4.95 -8.59 -16.53
N ASP A 113 -4.30 -9.01 -15.45
CA ASP A 113 -4.71 -10.14 -14.60
C ASP A 113 -4.52 -9.92 -13.10
N PHE A 114 -4.26 -8.69 -12.65
CA PHE A 114 -4.17 -8.42 -11.23
C PHE A 114 -5.55 -8.30 -10.58
N ASP A 115 -5.80 -9.05 -9.53
CA ASP A 115 -7.00 -8.92 -8.71
C ASP A 115 -6.90 -7.72 -7.76
N LEU A 116 -5.67 -7.37 -7.37
CA LEU A 116 -5.38 -6.22 -6.55
C LEU A 116 -4.07 -5.56 -6.99
N LEU A 117 -4.10 -4.26 -7.23
CA LEU A 117 -2.91 -3.43 -7.41
C LEU A 117 -2.85 -2.36 -6.32
N ILE A 118 -1.72 -2.32 -5.62
CA ILE A 118 -1.45 -1.33 -4.57
C ILE A 118 -0.42 -0.34 -5.09
N GLU A 119 -0.74 0.93 -5.09
CA GLU A 119 0.18 2.03 -5.36
C GLU A 119 0.61 2.66 -4.03
N ASP A 120 1.88 2.45 -3.68
CA ASP A 120 2.53 2.96 -2.47
C ASP A 120 3.84 3.69 -2.78
N LEU A 121 3.88 4.36 -3.95
CA LEU A 121 5.05 5.13 -4.36
C LEU A 121 5.16 6.42 -3.56
N SER A 122 6.38 6.79 -3.24
CA SER A 122 6.73 8.11 -2.69
C SER A 122 8.11 8.51 -3.17
N VAL A 123 8.35 9.81 -3.27
CA VAL A 123 9.64 10.38 -3.66
C VAL A 123 10.04 11.47 -2.67
N PRO A 124 11.32 11.56 -2.31
CA PRO A 124 11.81 12.65 -1.49
C PRO A 124 11.91 13.92 -2.33
N ASP A 125 11.49 15.04 -1.77
CA ASP A 125 11.66 16.36 -2.36
C ASP A 125 11.69 17.44 -1.26
N GLY A 126 12.66 18.36 -1.33
CA GLY A 126 12.70 19.54 -0.45
C GLY A 126 12.73 19.27 1.06
N GLY A 127 13.16 18.09 1.50
CA GLY A 127 13.19 17.72 2.92
C GLY A 127 11.92 17.04 3.43
N ASP A 128 11.01 16.67 2.53
CA ASP A 128 9.78 15.93 2.80
C ASP A 128 9.61 14.76 1.82
N VAL A 129 8.51 14.05 1.90
CA VAL A 129 8.16 12.92 1.03
C VAL A 129 6.81 13.17 0.37
N PHE A 130 6.79 13.14 -0.95
CA PHE A 130 5.61 13.42 -1.77
C PHE A 130 5.22 12.26 -2.68
N LYS A 131 4.02 12.33 -3.22
CA LYS A 131 3.60 11.45 -4.31
C LYS A 131 4.22 11.94 -5.62
N PRO A 132 4.82 11.06 -6.44
CA PRO A 132 5.26 11.44 -7.77
C PRO A 132 4.04 11.86 -8.63
N SER A 133 4.25 12.81 -9.55
CA SER A 133 3.16 13.33 -10.40
C SER A 133 2.40 12.23 -11.14
N ILE A 134 3.09 11.16 -11.53
CA ILE A 134 2.50 9.99 -12.21
C ILE A 134 1.39 9.31 -11.41
N THR A 135 1.36 9.42 -10.07
CA THR A 135 0.30 8.88 -9.21
C THR A 135 -1.06 9.47 -9.56
N TRP A 136 -1.09 10.72 -10.04
CA TRP A 136 -2.32 11.46 -10.23
C TRP A 136 -2.93 11.33 -11.64
N ASP A 137 -2.10 11.09 -12.66
CA ASP A 137 -2.51 11.14 -14.06
C ASP A 137 -2.13 9.88 -14.88
N VAL A 138 -0.92 9.36 -14.72
CA VAL A 138 -0.43 8.23 -15.52
C VAL A 138 -0.82 6.87 -14.93
N LEU A 139 -0.63 6.69 -13.62
CA LEU A 139 -0.85 5.39 -12.97
C LEU A 139 -2.32 4.99 -12.89
N PRO A 140 -3.32 5.86 -12.61
CA PRO A 140 -4.69 5.40 -12.47
C PRO A 140 -5.25 4.69 -13.71
N PRO A 141 -5.18 5.24 -14.95
CA PRO A 141 -5.63 4.52 -16.12
C PRO A 141 -4.79 3.26 -16.40
N LEU A 142 -3.46 3.33 -16.20
CA LEU A 142 -2.60 2.18 -16.43
C LEU A 142 -2.89 1.03 -15.45
N ILE A 143 -3.10 1.33 -14.17
CA ILE A 143 -3.50 0.36 -13.15
C ILE A 143 -4.84 -0.27 -13.54
N ARG A 144 -5.86 0.54 -13.88
CA ARG A 144 -7.16 0.03 -14.33
C ARG A 144 -7.01 -0.97 -15.48
N ASP A 145 -6.17 -0.66 -16.45
CA ASP A 145 -5.96 -1.48 -17.65
C ASP A 145 -5.15 -2.78 -17.35
N ARG A 146 -4.61 -2.94 -16.14
CA ARG A 146 -3.89 -4.14 -15.67
C ARG A 146 -4.66 -4.93 -14.63
N LEU A 147 -5.83 -4.43 -14.21
CA LEU A 147 -6.71 -5.21 -13.33
C LEU A 147 -7.48 -6.27 -14.12
N ALA A 148 -7.65 -7.42 -13.51
CA ALA A 148 -8.62 -8.43 -13.94
C ALA A 148 -10.06 -7.89 -13.84
N PRO A 149 -11.04 -8.51 -14.52
CA PRO A 149 -12.45 -8.17 -14.33
C PRO A 149 -12.84 -8.22 -12.84
N GLY A 150 -13.35 -7.12 -12.31
CA GLY A 150 -13.68 -6.99 -10.88
C GLY A 150 -12.50 -6.70 -9.95
N GLY A 151 -11.29 -6.59 -10.48
CA GLY A 151 -10.10 -6.23 -9.71
C GLY A 151 -10.19 -4.85 -9.06
N ILE A 152 -9.41 -4.65 -8.01
CA ILE A 152 -9.44 -3.47 -7.15
C ILE A 152 -8.07 -2.80 -7.14
N ALA A 153 -8.05 -1.47 -7.22
CA ALA A 153 -6.86 -0.66 -6.99
C ALA A 153 -6.89 -0.05 -5.58
N VAL A 154 -5.72 0.02 -4.95
CA VAL A 154 -5.51 0.72 -3.68
C VAL A 154 -4.39 1.73 -3.86
N PHE A 155 -4.63 2.97 -3.45
CA PHE A 155 -3.64 4.04 -3.52
C PHE A 155 -3.38 4.57 -2.11
N ASN A 156 -2.13 4.53 -1.68
CA ASN A 156 -1.70 5.25 -0.49
C ASN A 156 -1.30 6.67 -0.90
N LEU A 157 -2.17 7.64 -0.69
CA LEU A 157 -1.99 9.02 -1.12
C LEU A 157 -1.44 9.89 0.01
N LEU A 158 -0.49 10.78 -0.32
CA LEU A 158 -0.02 11.87 0.52
C LEU A 158 -0.65 13.19 0.07
N PRO A 159 -0.72 14.22 0.93
CA PRO A 159 -1.23 15.54 0.55
C PRO A 159 -0.50 16.05 -0.69
N PRO A 160 -1.22 16.47 -1.75
CA PRO A 160 -0.58 17.09 -2.89
C PRO A 160 -0.06 18.49 -2.48
N PRO A 161 1.16 18.88 -2.89
CA PRO A 161 1.69 20.21 -2.62
C PRO A 161 0.73 21.28 -3.14
N GLY A 162 0.19 22.13 -2.26
CA GLY A 162 -0.79 23.16 -2.63
C GLY A 162 -2.10 22.66 -3.25
N GLY A 163 -2.32 21.36 -3.25
CA GLY A 163 -3.46 20.72 -3.90
C GLY A 163 -4.69 20.60 -3.01
N VAL A 164 -5.83 20.42 -3.65
CA VAL A 164 -7.11 20.15 -3.00
C VAL A 164 -7.40 18.66 -3.08
N TRP A 165 -7.29 17.97 -1.95
CA TRP A 165 -7.52 16.52 -1.84
C TRP A 165 -8.74 16.01 -2.61
N LEU A 166 -9.85 16.75 -2.51
CA LEU A 166 -11.12 16.32 -3.08
C LEU A 166 -11.01 16.13 -4.60
N ARG A 167 -10.45 17.12 -5.30
CA ARG A 167 -10.33 17.10 -6.77
C ARG A 167 -9.48 15.94 -7.28
N ASP A 168 -8.36 15.66 -6.60
CA ASP A 168 -7.43 14.61 -7.04
C ASP A 168 -8.00 13.22 -6.75
N VAL A 169 -8.61 13.03 -5.58
CA VAL A 169 -9.30 11.79 -5.21
C VAL A 169 -10.47 11.50 -6.15
N GLU A 170 -11.29 12.50 -6.48
CA GLU A 170 -12.40 12.35 -7.44
C GLU A 170 -11.92 11.99 -8.85
N ARG A 171 -10.79 12.52 -9.28
CA ARG A 171 -10.21 12.19 -10.58
C ARG A 171 -9.83 10.71 -10.65
N ILE A 172 -9.16 10.19 -9.61
CA ILE A 172 -8.83 8.76 -9.53
C ILE A 172 -10.12 7.94 -9.45
N ALA A 173 -11.06 8.29 -8.55
CA ALA A 173 -12.31 7.56 -8.37
C ALA A 173 -13.12 7.41 -9.67
N ARG A 174 -13.19 8.47 -10.48
CA ARG A 174 -13.86 8.43 -11.79
C ARG A 174 -13.24 7.43 -12.76
N THR A 175 -11.92 7.23 -12.72
CA THR A 175 -11.22 6.26 -13.57
C THR A 175 -11.69 4.82 -13.31
N PHE A 176 -12.11 4.50 -12.08
CA PHE A 176 -12.51 3.15 -11.66
C PHE A 176 -14.03 2.96 -11.50
N GLY A 177 -14.82 4.02 -11.70
CA GLY A 177 -16.28 3.97 -11.56
C GLY A 177 -16.78 3.95 -10.11
N GLY A 178 -15.91 4.25 -9.15
CA GLY A 178 -16.24 4.40 -7.73
C GLY A 178 -15.05 4.15 -6.83
N ALA A 179 -15.08 4.74 -5.64
CA ALA A 179 -14.04 4.54 -4.65
C ALA A 179 -14.54 4.73 -3.21
N ARG A 180 -13.74 4.23 -2.26
CA ARG A 180 -13.86 4.48 -0.82
C ARG A 180 -12.55 5.08 -0.33
N SER A 181 -12.65 6.06 0.55
CA SER A 181 -11.50 6.73 1.14
C SER A 181 -11.40 6.39 2.63
N VAL A 182 -10.20 6.03 3.05
CA VAL A 182 -9.83 5.84 4.46
C VAL A 182 -8.91 6.99 4.86
N SER A 183 -9.27 7.72 5.89
CA SER A 183 -8.43 8.73 6.55
C SER A 183 -8.10 8.28 7.98
N PHE A 184 -7.15 8.94 8.62
CA PHE A 184 -6.52 8.53 9.87
C PHE A 184 -6.45 9.70 10.85
N ASP A 185 -6.46 9.40 12.15
CA ASP A 185 -6.20 10.41 13.18
C ASP A 185 -4.70 10.77 13.26
N ASP A 186 -3.83 9.78 13.00
CA ASP A 186 -2.37 9.90 13.21
C ASP A 186 -1.58 10.27 11.95
N PHE A 187 -2.16 10.11 10.75
CA PHE A 187 -1.47 10.28 9.48
C PHE A 187 -2.20 11.25 8.57
N THR A 188 -1.44 12.02 7.83
CA THR A 188 -1.97 12.87 6.76
C THR A 188 -2.34 12.09 5.50
N ASN A 189 -1.93 10.82 5.41
CA ASN A 189 -2.24 9.93 4.30
C ASN A 189 -3.76 9.76 4.11
N ARG A 190 -4.13 9.41 2.88
CA ARG A 190 -5.42 8.81 2.56
C ARG A 190 -5.21 7.53 1.77
N VAL A 191 -5.86 6.45 2.19
CA VAL A 191 -5.90 5.22 1.41
C VAL A 191 -7.18 5.20 0.61
N LEU A 192 -7.05 5.28 -0.71
CA LEU A 192 -8.16 5.21 -1.65
C LEU A 192 -8.29 3.79 -2.18
N ILE A 193 -9.47 3.19 -2.04
CA ILE A 193 -9.81 1.87 -2.55
C ILE A 193 -10.75 2.10 -3.72
N ALA A 194 -10.33 1.75 -4.93
CA ALA A 194 -11.02 2.10 -6.16
C ALA A 194 -11.38 0.85 -6.99
N GLY A 195 -12.61 0.79 -7.45
CA GLY A 195 -13.15 -0.33 -8.23
C GLY A 195 -14.66 -0.45 -8.09
N LYS A 196 -15.27 -1.32 -8.90
CA LYS A 196 -16.73 -1.55 -8.87
C LYS A 196 -17.17 -2.55 -7.80
N SER A 197 -16.29 -3.48 -7.41
CA SER A 197 -16.60 -4.60 -6.51
C SER A 197 -16.24 -4.32 -5.04
N ILE A 198 -16.19 -3.06 -4.64
CA ILE A 198 -15.85 -2.67 -3.27
C ILE A 198 -17.09 -2.73 -2.38
N PRO A 199 -17.03 -3.35 -1.18
CA PRO A 199 -18.12 -3.36 -0.23
C PRO A 199 -18.62 -1.94 0.13
N PRO A 200 -19.87 -1.80 0.59
CA PRO A 200 -20.38 -0.52 1.12
C PRO A 200 -19.49 0.00 2.28
N VAL A 201 -19.43 1.32 2.44
CA VAL A 201 -18.55 1.99 3.43
C VAL A 201 -18.70 1.40 4.83
N ARG A 202 -19.94 1.17 5.30
CA ARG A 202 -20.21 0.64 6.64
C ARG A 202 -19.66 -0.79 6.80
N GLU A 203 -19.87 -1.63 5.83
CA GLU A 203 -19.41 -3.03 5.81
C GLU A 203 -17.89 -3.09 5.73
N LEU A 204 -17.29 -2.41 4.75
CA LEU A 204 -15.83 -2.33 4.59
C LEU A 204 -15.17 -1.81 5.87
N GLY A 205 -15.75 -0.77 6.48
CA GLY A 205 -15.24 -0.21 7.73
C GLY A 205 -15.30 -1.19 8.90
N ALA A 206 -16.35 -1.97 9.02
CA ALA A 206 -16.48 -2.98 10.06
C ALA A 206 -15.44 -4.10 9.86
N MET A 207 -15.31 -4.61 8.61
CA MET A 207 -14.35 -5.65 8.25
C MET A 207 -12.91 -5.19 8.46
N LEU A 208 -12.58 -3.98 8.04
CA LEU A 208 -11.23 -3.42 8.19
C LEU A 208 -10.84 -3.24 9.66
N ARG A 209 -11.74 -2.67 10.49
CA ARG A 209 -11.51 -2.57 11.93
C ARG A 209 -11.35 -3.93 12.60
N ALA A 210 -12.12 -4.93 12.18
CA ALA A 210 -11.99 -6.30 12.70
C ALA A 210 -10.63 -6.90 12.36
N ALA A 211 -10.16 -6.75 11.12
CA ALA A 211 -8.83 -7.21 10.70
C ALA A 211 -7.71 -6.50 11.47
N LEU A 212 -7.81 -5.18 11.66
CA LEU A 212 -6.84 -4.40 12.43
C LEU A 212 -6.82 -4.77 13.92
N ARG A 213 -7.98 -5.05 14.52
CA ARG A 213 -8.05 -5.58 15.90
C ARG A 213 -7.39 -6.95 16.01
N ARG A 214 -7.63 -7.85 15.04
CA ARG A 214 -6.95 -9.15 14.98
C ARG A 214 -5.43 -8.99 14.89
N LEU A 215 -4.97 -8.03 14.09
CA LEU A 215 -3.55 -7.67 13.98
C LEU A 215 -3.00 -7.01 15.24
N ARG A 216 -3.85 -6.57 16.18
CA ARG A 216 -3.51 -5.73 17.34
C ARG A 216 -2.90 -4.38 16.95
N SER A 217 -3.29 -3.87 15.79
CA SER A 217 -2.89 -2.54 15.36
C SER A 217 -3.68 -1.47 16.10
N ARG A 218 -2.98 -0.43 16.58
CA ARG A 218 -3.62 0.74 17.18
C ARG A 218 -4.49 1.51 16.20
N GLN A 219 -4.32 1.28 14.90
CA GLN A 219 -5.11 1.91 13.85
C GLN A 219 -6.59 1.45 13.83
N ALA A 220 -6.94 0.35 14.51
CA ALA A 220 -8.30 -0.17 14.54
C ALA A 220 -9.36 0.84 15.00
N GLY A 221 -8.99 1.73 15.92
CA GLY A 221 -9.87 2.80 16.44
C GLY A 221 -9.70 4.17 15.78
N ARG A 222 -8.74 4.30 14.84
CA ARG A 222 -8.27 5.60 14.31
C ARG A 222 -8.53 5.79 12.82
N ILE A 223 -9.30 4.90 12.20
CA ILE A 223 -9.66 4.97 10.79
C ILE A 223 -11.07 5.48 10.59
N HIS A 224 -11.24 6.35 9.60
CA HIS A 224 -12.52 6.89 9.16
C HIS A 224 -12.73 6.60 7.68
N LEU A 225 -13.88 6.01 7.33
CA LEU A 225 -14.21 5.65 5.96
C LEU A 225 -15.34 6.51 5.44
N ARG A 226 -15.23 6.88 4.16
CA ARG A 226 -16.30 7.58 3.41
C ARG A 226 -16.29 7.17 1.95
N THR A 227 -17.38 7.46 1.25
CA THR A 227 -17.38 7.46 -0.23
C THR A 227 -16.46 8.57 -0.72
N ALA A 228 -15.68 8.31 -1.74
CA ALA A 228 -14.78 9.26 -2.39
C ALA A 228 -15.43 9.84 -3.64
#